data_37f0d0c342f54f5ee633f1542f6e3542
#
_entry.id   37f0d0c342f54f5ee633f1542f6e3542
#
_cell.length_a   1.000
_cell.length_b   1.000
_cell.length_c   1.000
_cell.angle_alpha   90.00
_cell.angle_beta   90.00
_cell.angle_gamma   90.00
#
_symmetry.space_group_name_H-M   'P 1'
#
loop_
_entity.id
_entity.type
_entity.pdbx_description
1 polymer ?
#
loop_
_entity_poly.entity_id
_entity_poly.type
_entity_poly.pdbx_seq_one_letter_code
_entity_poly.pdbx_strand_id
1 'polypeptide(L)'
;FGDAPEGGHSLWISMHGGGGAPTQVNDSQWKNQIKLYQPAEGIYVAPRAPTDTWNLWHQSHIDGLFDRLIENYVATRGVNPNRVYLMGYSAGGDGVYQLAPRMADRWAAASMMAGHPNDAKPDNLRNIGFGLFMGGKDGAYKRNQVAGKWKGMLADLRKGDPKGYEHMVRIYPEMGHWMKGKDVESLPWM
;
A
#
# COMPACT_ATOMS: atom_id res chain seq x y z
N PHE A 1 -2.07 10.43 -15.22
CA PHE A 1 -1.26 9.60 -16.11
C PHE A 1 -2.15 8.96 -17.15
N GLY A 2 -1.66 8.86 -18.40
CA GLY A 2 -2.32 8.11 -19.49
C GLY A 2 -3.80 8.46 -19.76
N ASP A 3 -4.35 7.86 -20.79
CA ASP A 3 -5.76 7.99 -21.10
C ASP A 3 -6.59 7.01 -20.25
N ALA A 4 -7.84 7.40 -19.94
CA ALA A 4 -8.75 6.50 -19.24
C ALA A 4 -9.07 5.29 -20.12
N PRO A 5 -8.91 4.06 -19.63
CA PRO A 5 -9.39 2.89 -20.31
C PRO A 5 -10.93 2.87 -20.33
N GLU A 6 -11.50 1.98 -21.15
CA GLU A 6 -12.94 1.73 -21.13
C GLU A 6 -13.38 1.39 -19.70
N GLY A 7 -14.42 2.05 -19.22
CA GLY A 7 -14.94 1.88 -17.86
C GLY A 7 -14.37 2.83 -16.81
N GLY A 8 -13.50 3.76 -17.16
CA GLY A 8 -13.03 4.85 -16.29
C GLY A 8 -11.58 4.69 -15.78
N HIS A 9 -11.08 5.76 -15.17
CA HIS A 9 -9.73 5.84 -14.63
C HIS A 9 -9.49 4.91 -13.45
N SER A 10 -8.25 4.46 -13.29
CA SER A 10 -7.76 3.91 -12.02
C SER A 10 -7.48 5.03 -11.01
N LEU A 11 -7.64 4.72 -9.72
CA LEU A 11 -7.23 5.58 -8.61
C LEU A 11 -6.11 4.90 -7.83
N TRP A 12 -4.95 5.55 -7.75
CA TRP A 12 -3.77 5.08 -7.04
C TRP A 12 -3.56 5.92 -5.79
N ILE A 13 -3.85 5.37 -4.61
CA ILE A 13 -3.66 6.05 -3.34
C ILE A 13 -2.32 5.59 -2.75
N SER A 14 -1.39 6.53 -2.58
CA SER A 14 -0.01 6.24 -2.19
C SER A 14 0.36 6.96 -0.88
N MET A 15 0.53 6.19 0.19
CA MET A 15 0.77 6.68 1.54
C MET A 15 2.27 6.90 1.81
N HIS A 16 2.62 8.10 2.31
CA HIS A 16 3.99 8.44 2.64
C HIS A 16 4.51 7.77 3.92
N GLY A 17 5.83 7.67 4.01
CA GLY A 17 6.54 7.25 5.21
C GLY A 17 6.62 8.32 6.29
N GLY A 18 7.41 8.08 7.34
CA GLY A 18 7.56 8.96 8.49
C GLY A 18 6.86 8.40 9.72
N GLY A 19 6.02 9.23 10.37
CA GLY A 19 5.33 8.86 11.60
C GLY A 19 6.22 8.95 12.85
N GLY A 20 5.67 9.45 13.96
CA GLY A 20 6.42 9.64 15.22
C GLY A 20 7.61 10.58 15.09
N ALA A 21 7.57 11.50 14.13
CA ALA A 21 8.66 12.41 13.78
C ALA A 21 8.12 13.86 13.69
N PRO A 22 9.01 14.87 13.74
CA PRO A 22 8.60 16.27 13.54
C PRO A 22 7.86 16.49 12.23
N THR A 23 6.93 17.44 12.21
CA THR A 23 6.09 17.79 11.04
C THR A 23 6.94 17.98 9.78
N GLN A 24 8.08 18.68 9.87
CA GLN A 24 8.96 18.95 8.72
C GLN A 24 9.50 17.65 8.09
N VAL A 25 9.76 16.62 8.91
CA VAL A 25 10.22 15.30 8.44
C VAL A 25 9.07 14.60 7.70
N ASN A 26 7.88 14.59 8.27
CA ASN A 26 6.70 14.00 7.65
C ASN A 26 6.32 14.72 6.34
N ASP A 27 6.41 16.05 6.30
CA ASP A 27 6.19 16.85 5.09
C ASP A 27 7.23 16.51 3.99
N SER A 28 8.48 16.31 4.37
CA SER A 28 9.51 15.86 3.43
C SER A 28 9.21 14.47 2.86
N GLN A 29 8.79 13.53 3.71
CA GLN A 29 8.38 12.19 3.29
C GLN A 29 7.17 12.24 2.35
N TRP A 30 6.18 13.07 2.66
CA TRP A 30 5.03 13.30 1.78
C TRP A 30 5.43 13.87 0.41
N LYS A 31 6.28 14.90 0.38
CA LYS A 31 6.79 15.49 -0.88
C LYS A 31 7.57 14.48 -1.72
N ASN A 32 8.29 13.56 -1.08
CA ASN A 32 8.95 12.45 -1.78
C ASN A 32 7.91 11.47 -2.36
N GLN A 33 6.87 11.12 -1.60
CA GLN A 33 5.84 10.18 -2.03
C GLN A 33 5.08 10.67 -3.28
N ILE A 34 4.83 11.99 -3.39
CA ILE A 34 4.19 12.59 -4.57
C ILE A 34 4.90 12.22 -5.89
N LYS A 35 6.20 12.01 -5.84
CA LYS A 35 7.05 11.77 -7.01
C LYS A 35 7.51 10.32 -7.15
N LEU A 36 7.19 9.47 -6.18
CA LEU A 36 7.84 8.17 -6.03
C LEU A 36 7.41 7.18 -7.11
N TYR A 37 6.12 7.19 -7.48
CA TYR A 37 5.58 6.23 -8.42
C TYR A 37 4.87 6.91 -9.58
N GLN A 38 4.93 6.28 -10.75
CA GLN A 38 4.32 6.77 -11.98
C GLN A 38 3.58 5.60 -12.66
N PRO A 39 2.30 5.37 -12.28
CA PRO A 39 1.49 4.36 -12.95
C PRO A 39 1.30 4.70 -14.43
N ALA A 40 1.08 3.68 -15.27
CA ALA A 40 0.92 3.86 -16.71
C ALA A 40 -0.34 4.67 -17.05
N GLU A 41 -1.39 4.58 -16.23
CA GLU A 41 -2.64 5.33 -16.39
C GLU A 41 -3.28 5.64 -15.03
N GLY A 42 -4.27 6.52 -15.04
CA GLY A 42 -5.10 6.82 -13.88
C GLY A 42 -4.68 8.05 -13.09
N ILE A 43 -5.35 8.24 -11.99
CA ILE A 43 -5.14 9.36 -11.06
C ILE A 43 -4.29 8.88 -9.89
N TYR A 44 -3.12 9.45 -9.73
CA TYR A 44 -2.23 9.17 -8.60
C TYR A 44 -2.40 10.23 -7.53
N VAL A 45 -2.70 9.80 -6.30
CA VAL A 45 -2.92 10.66 -5.15
C VAL A 45 -1.97 10.23 -4.03
N ALA A 46 -1.12 11.15 -3.58
CA ALA A 46 -0.31 10.99 -2.39
C ALA A 46 -0.83 11.93 -1.30
N PRO A 47 -1.75 11.52 -0.43
CA PRO A 47 -2.27 12.37 0.63
C PRO A 47 -1.20 12.63 1.69
N ARG A 48 -1.25 13.80 2.33
CA ARG A 48 -0.54 14.06 3.58
C ARG A 48 -1.35 13.46 4.73
N ALA A 49 -0.74 12.61 5.55
CA ALA A 49 -1.41 12.07 6.73
C ALA A 49 -1.93 13.19 7.65
N PRO A 50 -3.10 13.05 8.26
CA PRO A 50 -3.70 14.10 9.10
C PRO A 50 -2.90 14.41 10.37
N THR A 51 -2.09 13.45 10.84
CA THR A 51 -1.30 13.56 12.07
C THR A 51 0.18 13.29 11.80
N ASP A 52 1.02 13.53 12.80
CA ASP A 52 2.45 13.18 12.81
C ASP A 52 2.78 12.04 13.78
N THR A 53 1.77 11.33 14.23
CA THR A 53 1.91 10.19 15.16
C THR A 53 2.55 8.98 14.47
N TRP A 54 3.14 8.04 15.25
CA TRP A 54 3.76 6.83 14.71
C TRP A 54 2.79 5.96 13.90
N ASN A 55 1.51 6.00 14.26
CA ASN A 55 0.42 5.22 13.65
C ASN A 55 -0.42 6.03 12.65
N LEU A 56 0.17 7.01 12.01
CA LEU A 56 -0.51 8.03 11.18
C LEU A 56 -1.50 7.50 10.13
N TRP A 57 -1.34 6.23 9.70
CA TRP A 57 -2.23 5.60 8.72
C TRP A 57 -3.13 4.49 9.31
N HIS A 58 -2.97 4.13 10.60
CA HIS A 58 -3.74 3.02 11.21
C HIS A 58 -4.98 3.48 11.97
N GLN A 59 -5.10 4.78 12.25
CA GLN A 59 -6.18 5.35 13.06
C GLN A 59 -7.52 5.18 12.35
N SER A 60 -8.59 4.96 13.12
CA SER A 60 -9.92 4.64 12.59
C SER A 60 -10.53 5.72 11.67
N HIS A 61 -10.17 6.99 11.88
CA HIS A 61 -10.65 8.08 11.02
C HIS A 61 -10.07 8.03 9.60
N ILE A 62 -9.00 7.28 9.36
CA ILE A 62 -8.40 7.09 8.02
C ILE A 62 -9.36 6.33 7.11
N ASP A 63 -10.13 5.39 7.61
CA ASP A 63 -11.10 4.62 6.85
C ASP A 63 -12.14 5.57 6.23
N GLY A 64 -12.76 6.42 7.04
CA GLY A 64 -13.72 7.41 6.56
C GLY A 64 -13.11 8.48 5.64
N LEU A 65 -11.81 8.80 5.83
CA LEU A 65 -11.10 9.71 4.94
C LEU A 65 -10.93 9.09 3.54
N PHE A 66 -10.52 7.84 3.47
CA PHE A 66 -10.34 7.15 2.19
C PHE A 66 -11.66 6.79 1.51
N ASP A 67 -12.69 6.40 2.26
CA ASP A 67 -14.04 6.24 1.71
C ASP A 67 -14.49 7.51 0.99
N ARG A 68 -14.42 8.65 1.65
CA ARG A 68 -14.79 9.94 1.05
C ARG A 68 -13.92 10.34 -0.14
N LEU A 69 -12.62 10.06 -0.06
CA LEU A 69 -11.70 10.32 -1.16
C LEU A 69 -12.14 9.50 -2.40
N ILE A 70 -12.35 8.20 -2.25
CA ILE A 70 -12.77 7.30 -3.33
C ILE A 70 -14.10 7.76 -3.92
N GLU A 71 -15.12 7.97 -3.08
CA GLU A 71 -16.45 8.42 -3.51
C GLU A 71 -16.40 9.73 -4.30
N ASN A 72 -15.60 10.71 -3.84
CA ASN A 72 -15.43 11.98 -4.55
C ASN A 72 -14.77 11.79 -5.93
N TYR A 73 -13.73 10.97 -6.04
CA TYR A 73 -13.08 10.71 -7.32
C TYR A 73 -13.96 9.91 -8.27
N VAL A 74 -14.73 8.95 -7.78
CA VAL A 74 -15.76 8.23 -8.57
C VAL A 74 -16.80 9.22 -9.10
N ALA A 75 -17.36 10.06 -8.23
CA ALA A 75 -18.43 10.98 -8.60
C ALA A 75 -17.99 12.14 -9.51
N THR A 76 -16.74 12.61 -9.40
CA THR A 76 -16.34 13.87 -10.04
C THR A 76 -15.21 13.73 -11.06
N ARG A 77 -14.51 12.59 -11.11
CA ARG A 77 -13.31 12.39 -11.94
C ARG A 77 -13.36 11.16 -12.82
N GLY A 78 -14.50 10.47 -12.89
CA GLY A 78 -14.64 9.28 -13.74
C GLY A 78 -13.77 8.10 -13.31
N VAL A 79 -13.46 7.99 -12.02
CA VAL A 79 -12.76 6.82 -11.48
C VAL A 79 -13.70 5.61 -11.48
N ASN A 80 -13.18 4.47 -11.91
CA ASN A 80 -13.87 3.20 -11.78
C ASN A 80 -13.71 2.67 -10.34
N PRO A 81 -14.80 2.46 -9.58
CA PRO A 81 -14.71 1.97 -8.19
C PRO A 81 -14.05 0.58 -8.05
N ASN A 82 -14.00 -0.21 -9.12
CA ASN A 82 -13.32 -1.50 -9.16
C ASN A 82 -11.84 -1.41 -9.54
N ARG A 83 -11.31 -0.20 -9.70
CA ARG A 83 -9.91 0.07 -10.08
C ARG A 83 -9.24 1.03 -9.11
N VAL A 84 -9.43 0.78 -7.82
CA VAL A 84 -8.82 1.56 -6.73
C VAL A 84 -7.68 0.75 -6.12
N TYR A 85 -6.49 1.32 -6.12
CA TYR A 85 -5.26 0.69 -5.69
C TYR A 85 -4.67 1.41 -4.48
N LEU A 86 -4.24 0.64 -3.48
CA LEU A 86 -3.60 1.16 -2.28
C LEU A 86 -2.11 0.80 -2.27
N MET A 87 -1.25 1.78 -2.01
CA MET A 87 0.17 1.55 -1.87
C MET A 87 0.79 2.45 -0.81
N GLY A 88 1.96 2.09 -0.31
CA GLY A 88 2.62 2.91 0.68
C GLY A 88 4.00 2.40 1.07
N TYR A 89 4.89 3.34 1.44
CA TYR A 89 6.27 3.08 1.79
C TYR A 89 6.54 3.35 3.26
N SER A 90 7.32 2.51 3.95
CA SER A 90 7.70 2.68 5.36
C SER A 90 6.45 2.74 6.26
N ALA A 91 6.20 3.81 7.00
CA ALA A 91 4.96 3.99 7.76
C ALA A 91 3.71 3.97 6.85
N GLY A 92 3.81 4.38 5.58
CA GLY A 92 2.77 4.16 4.58
C GLY A 92 2.56 2.68 4.27
N GLY A 93 3.63 1.89 4.27
CA GLY A 93 3.57 0.42 4.16
C GLY A 93 2.93 -0.23 5.39
N ASP A 94 3.16 0.30 6.60
CA ASP A 94 2.44 -0.10 7.82
C ASP A 94 0.93 0.14 7.62
N GLY A 95 0.59 1.31 7.05
CA GLY A 95 -0.80 1.64 6.69
C GLY A 95 -1.41 0.66 5.70
N VAL A 96 -0.67 0.23 4.67
CA VAL A 96 -1.17 -0.79 3.72
C VAL A 96 -1.47 -2.11 4.42
N TYR A 97 -0.59 -2.58 5.29
CA TYR A 97 -0.84 -3.78 6.07
C TYR A 97 -2.13 -3.71 6.90
N GLN A 98 -2.45 -2.52 7.43
CA GLN A 98 -3.64 -2.31 8.25
C GLN A 98 -4.91 -2.13 7.41
N LEU A 99 -4.84 -1.26 6.40
CA LEU A 99 -6.02 -0.85 5.62
C LEU A 99 -6.43 -1.88 4.56
N ALA A 100 -5.48 -2.61 3.97
CA ALA A 100 -5.80 -3.60 2.95
C ALA A 100 -6.76 -4.68 3.48
N PRO A 101 -6.54 -5.34 4.62
CA PRO A 101 -7.51 -6.30 5.14
C PRO A 101 -8.73 -5.66 5.82
N ARG A 102 -8.61 -4.42 6.33
CA ARG A 102 -9.70 -3.73 7.05
C ARG A 102 -10.74 -3.13 6.12
N MET A 103 -10.33 -2.70 4.92
CA MET A 103 -11.17 -2.10 3.89
C MET A 103 -11.08 -2.93 2.58
N ALA A 104 -11.06 -4.25 2.69
CA ALA A 104 -10.78 -5.15 1.56
C ALA A 104 -11.79 -5.04 0.40
N ASP A 105 -12.99 -4.55 0.67
CA ASP A 105 -14.03 -4.28 -0.31
C ASP A 105 -13.81 -3.00 -1.14
N ARG A 106 -12.83 -2.18 -0.77
CA ARG A 106 -12.50 -0.91 -1.45
C ARG A 106 -11.35 -1.03 -2.45
N TRP A 107 -10.56 -2.10 -2.38
CA TRP A 107 -9.32 -2.20 -3.14
C TRP A 107 -9.40 -3.27 -4.23
N ALA A 108 -8.96 -2.93 -5.44
CA ALA A 108 -8.67 -3.91 -6.49
C ALA A 108 -7.38 -4.68 -6.16
N ALA A 109 -6.36 -3.96 -5.70
CA ALA A 109 -5.13 -4.53 -5.16
C ALA A 109 -4.48 -3.56 -4.17
N ALA A 110 -3.58 -4.08 -3.34
CA ALA A 110 -2.78 -3.30 -2.41
C ALA A 110 -1.31 -3.72 -2.44
N SER A 111 -0.39 -2.78 -2.32
CA SER A 111 1.05 -3.07 -2.34
C SER A 111 1.78 -2.38 -1.19
N MET A 112 2.36 -3.18 -0.31
CA MET A 112 3.13 -2.77 0.86
C MET A 112 4.62 -2.72 0.53
N MET A 113 5.27 -1.56 0.78
CA MET A 113 6.70 -1.37 0.60
C MET A 113 7.37 -1.02 1.94
N ALA A 114 8.31 -1.85 2.39
CA ALA A 114 9.14 -1.65 3.58
C ALA A 114 8.37 -1.32 4.87
N GLY A 115 7.16 -1.85 5.04
CA GLY A 115 6.30 -1.63 6.21
C GLY A 115 6.39 -2.73 7.26
N HIS A 116 5.66 -2.51 8.37
CA HIS A 116 5.47 -3.47 9.45
C HIS A 116 3.96 -3.68 9.69
N PRO A 117 3.48 -4.93 9.79
CA PRO A 117 2.05 -5.22 9.94
C PRO A 117 1.46 -4.85 11.31
N ASN A 118 2.30 -4.67 12.34
CA ASN A 118 1.86 -4.59 13.74
C ASN A 118 1.00 -5.81 14.10
N ASP A 119 -0.28 -5.63 14.36
CA ASP A 119 -1.25 -6.66 14.72
C ASP A 119 -2.11 -7.15 13.54
N ALA A 120 -1.94 -6.56 12.34
CA ALA A 120 -2.71 -6.95 11.16
C ALA A 120 -2.44 -8.40 10.74
N LYS A 121 -3.46 -9.02 10.15
CA LYS A 121 -3.43 -10.39 9.62
C LYS A 121 -3.95 -10.42 8.18
N PRO A 122 -3.52 -11.39 7.35
CA PRO A 122 -3.88 -11.45 5.95
C PRO A 122 -5.24 -12.09 5.65
N ASP A 123 -6.00 -12.53 6.65
CA ASP A 123 -7.20 -13.37 6.48
C ASP A 123 -8.25 -12.72 5.56
N ASN A 124 -8.42 -11.39 5.63
CA ASN A 124 -9.40 -10.67 4.82
C ASN A 124 -8.90 -10.29 3.41
N LEU A 125 -7.69 -10.71 3.02
CA LEU A 125 -7.12 -10.40 1.70
C LEU A 125 -7.57 -11.37 0.59
N ARG A 126 -8.57 -12.21 0.86
CA ARG A 126 -8.99 -13.27 -0.06
C ARG A 126 -9.25 -12.79 -1.49
N ASN A 127 -9.92 -11.66 -1.63
CA ASN A 127 -10.47 -11.17 -2.90
C ASN A 127 -9.67 -10.02 -3.53
N ILE A 128 -8.53 -9.64 -2.95
CA ILE A 128 -7.67 -8.58 -3.48
C ILE A 128 -6.25 -9.10 -3.72
N GLY A 129 -5.58 -8.55 -4.72
CA GLY A 129 -4.16 -8.78 -4.92
C GLY A 129 -3.34 -8.10 -3.82
N PHE A 130 -2.38 -8.80 -3.19
CA PHE A 130 -1.52 -8.22 -2.17
C PHE A 130 -0.03 -8.31 -2.51
N GLY A 131 0.58 -7.15 -2.81
CA GLY A 131 2.02 -7.00 -3.04
C GLY A 131 2.78 -6.80 -1.73
N LEU A 132 3.88 -7.53 -1.54
CA LEU A 132 4.78 -7.38 -0.40
C LEU A 132 6.20 -7.19 -0.91
N PHE A 133 6.76 -6.00 -0.65
CA PHE A 133 8.10 -5.61 -1.10
C PHE A 133 8.95 -5.19 0.09
N MET A 134 10.12 -5.86 0.27
CA MET A 134 10.94 -5.68 1.46
C MET A 134 12.42 -5.78 1.15
N GLY A 135 13.22 -4.93 1.79
CA GLY A 135 14.67 -5.11 1.80
C GLY A 135 15.09 -6.24 2.76
N GLY A 136 15.86 -7.21 2.28
CA GLY A 136 16.35 -8.32 3.10
C GLY A 136 17.24 -7.90 4.28
N LYS A 137 17.87 -6.73 4.18
CA LYS A 137 18.68 -6.09 5.23
C LYS A 137 17.90 -5.05 6.06
N ASP A 138 16.57 -4.89 5.86
CA ASP A 138 15.74 -4.01 6.69
C ASP A 138 15.45 -4.65 8.06
N GLY A 139 16.44 -4.57 8.94
CA GLY A 139 16.39 -5.17 10.28
C GLY A 139 15.62 -4.34 11.33
N ALA A 140 15.37 -3.05 11.04
CA ALA A 140 14.63 -2.20 11.98
C ALA A 140 13.24 -2.77 12.21
N TYR A 141 12.83 -2.85 13.48
CA TYR A 141 11.58 -3.50 13.91
C TYR A 141 11.42 -4.94 13.39
N LYS A 142 12.51 -5.60 12.97
CA LYS A 142 12.51 -6.94 12.38
C LYS A 142 11.66 -7.04 11.10
N ARG A 143 11.52 -5.96 10.32
CA ARG A 143 10.66 -5.90 9.14
C ARG A 143 10.93 -7.02 8.14
N ASN A 144 12.20 -7.31 7.85
CA ASN A 144 12.61 -8.39 6.96
C ASN A 144 12.13 -9.78 7.45
N GLN A 145 12.22 -10.04 8.77
CA GLN A 145 11.76 -11.31 9.36
C GLN A 145 10.24 -11.42 9.34
N VAL A 146 9.56 -10.32 9.66
CA VAL A 146 8.08 -10.27 9.66
C VAL A 146 7.55 -10.42 8.23
N ALA A 147 8.19 -9.80 7.24
CA ALA A 147 7.86 -10.01 5.82
C ALA A 147 8.00 -11.47 5.40
N GLY A 148 9.05 -12.17 5.88
CA GLY A 148 9.22 -13.61 5.67
C GLY A 148 8.07 -14.43 6.27
N LYS A 149 7.60 -14.08 7.46
CA LYS A 149 6.42 -14.73 8.08
C LYS A 149 5.15 -14.48 7.27
N TRP A 150 4.90 -13.25 6.85
CA TRP A 150 3.74 -12.91 6.02
C TRP A 150 3.74 -13.65 4.67
N LYS A 151 4.91 -13.79 4.05
CA LYS A 151 5.08 -14.62 2.85
C LYS A 151 4.58 -16.05 3.10
N GLY A 152 4.95 -16.67 4.22
CA GLY A 152 4.48 -18.00 4.60
C GLY A 152 2.97 -18.06 4.80
N MET A 153 2.42 -17.11 5.57
CA MET A 153 0.97 -17.01 5.82
C MET A 153 0.15 -16.86 4.52
N LEU A 154 0.57 -15.98 3.61
CA LEU A 154 -0.10 -15.80 2.31
C LEU A 154 -0.03 -17.06 1.46
N ALA A 155 1.12 -17.75 1.44
CA ALA A 155 1.29 -19.01 0.72
C ALA A 155 0.38 -20.11 1.27
N ASP A 156 0.26 -20.23 2.59
CA ASP A 156 -0.61 -21.20 3.27
C ASP A 156 -2.09 -20.91 2.99
N LEU A 157 -2.51 -19.65 3.06
CA LEU A 157 -3.87 -19.24 2.73
C LEU A 157 -4.21 -19.54 1.26
N ARG A 158 -3.31 -19.22 0.33
CA ARG A 158 -3.46 -19.51 -1.10
C ARG A 158 -3.53 -21.02 -1.36
N LYS A 159 -2.75 -21.80 -0.63
CA LYS A 159 -2.78 -23.28 -0.73
C LYS A 159 -4.13 -23.84 -0.27
N GLY A 160 -4.71 -23.27 0.78
CA GLY A 160 -6.03 -23.63 1.30
C GLY A 160 -7.18 -23.19 0.39
N ASP A 161 -7.02 -22.06 -0.29
CA ASP A 161 -8.00 -21.51 -1.24
C ASP A 161 -7.29 -20.99 -2.51
N PRO A 162 -7.06 -21.84 -3.51
CA PRO A 162 -6.33 -21.47 -4.72
C PRO A 162 -6.99 -20.40 -5.60
N LYS A 163 -8.26 -20.08 -5.36
CA LYS A 163 -8.99 -19.01 -6.06
C LYS A 163 -8.94 -17.66 -5.36
N GLY A 164 -8.41 -17.61 -4.15
CA GLY A 164 -8.24 -16.40 -3.35
C GLY A 164 -6.78 -16.10 -3.06
N TYR A 165 -6.53 -15.02 -2.31
CA TYR A 165 -5.21 -14.65 -1.78
C TYR A 165 -4.11 -14.50 -2.84
N GLU A 166 -4.47 -13.87 -3.98
CA GLU A 166 -3.47 -13.52 -4.99
C GLU A 166 -2.39 -12.62 -4.39
N HIS A 167 -1.13 -12.98 -4.56
CA HIS A 167 -0.06 -12.20 -3.96
C HIS A 167 1.24 -12.24 -4.75
N MET A 168 1.99 -11.15 -4.66
CA MET A 168 3.37 -11.04 -5.12
C MET A 168 4.27 -10.71 -3.94
N VAL A 169 5.31 -11.51 -3.70
CA VAL A 169 6.29 -11.23 -2.65
C VAL A 169 7.68 -11.08 -3.24
N ARG A 170 8.31 -9.96 -2.97
CA ARG A 170 9.69 -9.65 -3.32
C ARG A 170 10.49 -9.23 -2.09
N ILE A 171 11.43 -10.07 -1.68
CA ILE A 171 12.40 -9.73 -0.65
C ILE A 171 13.75 -9.62 -1.33
N TYR A 172 14.30 -8.41 -1.40
CA TYR A 172 15.57 -8.12 -2.06
C TYR A 172 16.74 -8.31 -1.09
N PRO A 173 17.53 -9.39 -1.20
CA PRO A 173 18.49 -9.79 -0.15
C PRO A 173 19.50 -8.70 0.20
N GLU A 174 19.92 -7.91 -0.79
CA GLU A 174 20.98 -6.91 -0.61
C GLU A 174 20.46 -5.50 -0.29
N MET A 175 19.12 -5.27 -0.30
CA MET A 175 18.54 -3.97 -0.01
C MET A 175 18.26 -3.80 1.48
N GLY A 176 18.47 -2.57 1.97
CA GLY A 176 18.01 -2.12 3.28
C GLY A 176 16.60 -1.55 3.20
N HIS A 177 16.30 -0.61 4.09
CA HIS A 177 15.00 0.03 4.14
C HIS A 177 14.60 0.73 2.83
N TRP A 178 15.54 1.39 2.16
CA TRP A 178 15.33 1.95 0.82
C TRP A 178 15.68 0.92 -0.26
N MET A 179 14.69 0.49 -1.04
CA MET A 179 14.84 -0.54 -2.09
C MET A 179 15.29 0.03 -3.45
N LYS A 180 15.66 1.32 -3.50
CA LYS A 180 16.19 2.00 -4.70
C LYS A 180 15.26 1.91 -5.91
N GLY A 181 13.94 1.97 -5.68
CA GLY A 181 12.92 1.94 -6.72
C GLY A 181 12.66 0.56 -7.33
N LYS A 182 13.25 -0.54 -6.81
CA LYS A 182 12.96 -1.89 -7.32
C LYS A 182 11.49 -2.30 -7.11
N ASP A 183 10.85 -1.74 -6.13
CA ASP A 183 9.45 -1.95 -5.77
C ASP A 183 8.46 -1.39 -6.81
N VAL A 184 8.92 -0.61 -7.81
CA VAL A 184 8.07 -0.15 -8.93
C VAL A 184 7.50 -1.29 -9.77
N GLU A 185 8.06 -2.49 -9.71
CA GLU A 185 7.51 -3.67 -10.37
C GLU A 185 6.12 -4.07 -9.83
N SER A 186 5.71 -3.51 -8.68
CA SER A 186 4.36 -3.66 -8.16
C SER A 186 3.30 -3.04 -9.07
N LEU A 187 3.60 -1.91 -9.73
CA LEU A 187 2.63 -1.15 -10.52
C LEU A 187 2.02 -1.98 -11.67
N PRO A 188 2.82 -2.59 -12.58
CA PRO A 188 2.25 -3.40 -13.66
C PRO A 188 1.62 -4.72 -13.17
N TRP A 189 1.91 -5.14 -11.95
CA TRP A 189 1.30 -6.33 -11.36
C TRP A 189 -0.08 -6.04 -10.77
N MET A 190 -0.26 -4.88 -10.16
CA MET A 190 -1.55 -4.46 -9.60
C MET A 190 -2.56 -4.15 -10.70
#